data_2778b8f2f09e3c8157af1a0eacbcdfe4
#
_entry.id   2778b8f2f09e3c8157af1a0eacbcdfe4
#
_cell.length_a   1.000
_cell.length_b   1.000
_cell.length_c   1.000
_cell.angle_alpha   90.00
_cell.angle_beta   90.00
_cell.angle_gamma   90.00
#
_symmetry.space_group_name_H-M   'P 1'
#
loop_
_entity.id
_entity.type
_entity.pdbx_description
1 polymer ?
#
loop_
_entity_poly.entity_id
_entity_poly.type
_entity_poly.pdbx_seq_one_letter_code
_entity_poly.pdbx_strand_id
1 'polypeptide(L)'
;WQTDGMQTGWVRVMTPDGGSSSDVKSNRGFVFIPEVGDQVLLGFRHGDPARPYVMGSLFNGTTGGGGGQGNNCKSLTSRTGSTLKLDDSTGNVLLADKTGQNLISFDGNNTVTVSAVTNIHLDNGKASIKIEGDTITIKANTICIDGATSTTCQSGENESVVITSGTGVDIQGANINAIAKSNIEVSGGSKSTLSSPSTSINGDGDVTITGGLVKINS
;
A
#
# COMPACT_ATOMS: atom_id res chain seq x y z
N TRP A 1 14.53 -20.69 45.74
CA TRP A 1 15.91 -20.94 46.18
C TRP A 1 16.85 -19.75 45.90
N GLN A 2 16.41 -18.72 45.20
CA GLN A 2 17.10 -17.41 45.15
C GLN A 2 16.55 -16.51 46.26
N THR A 3 17.42 -16.02 47.08
CA THR A 3 17.07 -14.98 48.07
C THR A 3 16.99 -13.62 47.38
N ASP A 4 16.11 -12.74 47.88
CA ASP A 4 15.95 -11.39 47.35
C ASP A 4 17.30 -10.68 47.19
N GLY A 5 17.53 -10.12 46.01
CA GLY A 5 18.78 -9.39 45.70
C GLY A 5 19.86 -10.23 45.00
N MET A 6 19.72 -11.55 44.84
CA MET A 6 20.64 -12.34 44.04
C MET A 6 20.33 -12.18 42.54
N GLN A 7 21.22 -11.54 41.82
CA GLN A 7 21.17 -11.39 40.37
C GLN A 7 22.36 -12.08 39.72
N THR A 8 22.15 -12.77 38.61
CA THR A 8 23.25 -13.21 37.75
C THR A 8 23.85 -11.99 37.03
N GLY A 9 25.16 -12.03 36.76
CA GLY A 9 25.76 -11.07 35.83
C GLY A 9 25.12 -11.14 34.42
N TRP A 10 25.54 -10.22 33.56
CA TRP A 10 25.09 -10.23 32.16
C TRP A 10 25.45 -11.55 31.47
N VAL A 11 24.43 -12.19 30.92
CA VAL A 11 24.54 -13.48 30.23
C VAL A 11 24.38 -13.25 28.73
N ARG A 12 25.25 -13.83 27.92
CA ARG A 12 25.13 -13.75 26.44
C ARG A 12 23.97 -14.59 25.95
N VAL A 13 23.26 -14.09 24.96
CA VAL A 13 22.19 -14.81 24.27
C VAL A 13 22.71 -15.28 22.91
N MET A 14 22.56 -16.57 22.61
CA MET A 14 22.86 -17.13 21.29
C MET A 14 21.80 -16.67 20.28
N THR A 15 22.22 -16.32 19.09
CA THR A 15 21.36 -15.94 17.98
C THR A 15 21.87 -16.63 16.71
N PRO A 16 21.03 -16.93 15.71
CA PRO A 16 21.46 -17.52 14.44
C PRO A 16 22.53 -16.70 13.70
N ASP A 17 22.44 -15.38 13.74
CA ASP A 17 23.48 -14.45 13.26
C ASP A 17 23.43 -13.17 14.11
N GLY A 18 24.58 -12.62 14.42
CA GLY A 18 24.67 -11.38 15.19
C GLY A 18 26.05 -10.77 15.14
N GLY A 19 26.11 -9.44 15.05
CA GLY A 19 27.37 -8.72 15.03
C GLY A 19 27.24 -7.26 14.62
N SER A 20 28.30 -6.78 13.98
CA SER A 20 28.41 -5.43 13.41
C SER A 20 29.14 -5.49 12.08
N SER A 21 29.06 -4.41 11.29
CA SER A 21 29.79 -4.22 10.05
C SER A 21 30.24 -2.76 9.93
N SER A 22 30.92 -2.41 8.84
CA SER A 22 31.25 -1.01 8.51
C SER A 22 30.00 -0.13 8.44
N ASP A 23 28.91 -0.65 7.91
CA ASP A 23 27.68 0.10 7.63
C ASP A 23 26.66 0.02 8.79
N VAL A 24 26.62 -1.14 9.46
CA VAL A 24 25.72 -1.39 10.59
C VAL A 24 26.54 -1.61 11.86
N LYS A 25 26.69 -0.56 12.67
CA LYS A 25 27.58 -0.55 13.85
C LYS A 25 27.12 -1.46 14.99
N SER A 26 25.81 -1.72 15.11
CA SER A 26 25.23 -2.57 16.16
C SER A 26 23.95 -3.25 15.67
N ASN A 27 23.58 -4.36 16.33
CA ASN A 27 22.34 -5.12 16.05
C ASN A 27 22.19 -5.64 14.60
N ARG A 28 23.30 -5.93 13.94
CA ARG A 28 23.25 -6.69 12.68
C ARG A 28 22.91 -8.15 13.00
N GLY A 29 21.92 -8.69 12.30
CA GLY A 29 21.46 -10.07 12.45
C GLY A 29 20.09 -10.20 13.11
N PHE A 30 19.88 -11.30 13.82
CA PHE A 30 18.60 -11.58 14.52
C PHE A 30 18.65 -11.03 15.94
N VAL A 31 17.80 -10.05 16.25
CA VAL A 31 17.71 -9.43 17.57
C VAL A 31 16.40 -9.84 18.23
N PHE A 32 16.38 -11.04 18.81
CA PHE A 32 15.28 -11.58 19.61
C PHE A 32 15.85 -11.94 20.98
N ILE A 33 15.73 -11.03 21.93
CA ILE A 33 16.20 -11.21 23.29
C ILE A 33 15.03 -11.69 24.15
N PRO A 34 15.20 -12.73 24.97
CA PRO A 34 14.16 -13.20 25.88
C PRO A 34 13.64 -12.09 26.78
N GLU A 35 12.34 -12.09 27.04
CA GLU A 35 11.68 -11.15 27.93
C GLU A 35 11.68 -11.67 29.37
N VAL A 36 11.45 -10.77 30.34
CA VAL A 36 11.30 -11.17 31.73
C VAL A 36 10.07 -12.08 31.90
N GLY A 37 10.30 -13.27 32.43
CA GLY A 37 9.29 -14.31 32.58
C GLY A 37 9.39 -15.45 31.54
N ASP A 38 10.20 -15.27 30.49
CA ASP A 38 10.45 -16.32 29.53
C ASP A 38 11.28 -17.47 30.14
N GLN A 39 10.93 -18.69 29.75
CA GLN A 39 11.74 -19.85 30.05
C GLN A 39 12.83 -20.02 29.00
N VAL A 40 14.09 -20.12 29.45
CA VAL A 40 15.24 -20.24 28.58
C VAL A 40 16.07 -21.47 28.89
N LEU A 41 16.72 -22.02 27.85
CA LEU A 41 17.72 -23.07 27.98
C LEU A 41 19.08 -22.44 28.15
N LEU A 42 19.80 -22.85 29.23
CA LEU A 42 21.16 -22.40 29.52
C LEU A 42 22.18 -23.47 29.08
N GLY A 43 23.23 -23.00 28.44
CA GLY A 43 24.48 -23.75 28.29
C GLY A 43 25.60 -23.17 29.15
N PHE A 44 26.64 -23.96 29.40
CA PHE A 44 27.77 -23.58 30.23
C PHE A 44 29.08 -23.80 29.47
N ARG A 45 29.88 -22.75 29.30
CA ARG A 45 31.13 -22.84 28.55
C ARG A 45 32.10 -23.78 29.28
N HIS A 46 32.54 -24.83 28.56
CA HIS A 46 33.37 -25.90 29.10
C HIS A 46 32.81 -26.60 30.37
N GLY A 47 31.49 -26.60 30.54
CA GLY A 47 30.83 -27.16 31.73
C GLY A 47 30.96 -26.32 33.00
N ASP A 48 31.50 -25.11 32.92
CA ASP A 48 31.74 -24.23 34.04
C ASP A 48 30.44 -23.44 34.41
N PRO A 49 29.82 -23.73 35.58
CA PRO A 49 28.60 -23.04 36.01
C PRO A 49 28.74 -21.52 36.13
N ALA A 50 29.96 -20.99 36.28
CA ALA A 50 30.23 -19.56 36.35
C ALA A 50 30.23 -18.88 34.98
N ARG A 51 30.08 -19.64 33.89
CA ARG A 51 30.10 -19.13 32.47
C ARG A 51 28.86 -19.54 31.69
N PRO A 52 27.64 -19.14 32.15
CA PRO A 52 26.39 -19.43 31.46
C PRO A 52 26.25 -18.63 30.18
N TYR A 53 25.47 -19.18 29.24
CA TYR A 53 24.93 -18.48 28.08
C TYR A 53 23.53 -19.04 27.75
N VAL A 54 22.65 -18.18 27.23
CA VAL A 54 21.29 -18.57 26.81
C VAL A 54 21.37 -19.16 25.42
N MET A 55 20.90 -20.39 25.26
CA MET A 55 20.84 -21.10 23.97
C MET A 55 19.56 -20.80 23.18
N GLY A 56 18.50 -20.40 23.86
CA GLY A 56 17.21 -20.06 23.27
C GLY A 56 16.09 -20.08 24.29
N SER A 57 14.90 -19.68 23.86
CA SER A 57 13.67 -19.74 24.66
C SER A 57 12.95 -21.06 24.43
N LEU A 58 12.21 -21.51 25.45
CA LEU A 58 11.42 -22.72 25.42
C LEU A 58 9.94 -22.37 25.54
N PHE A 59 9.12 -22.89 24.64
CA PHE A 59 7.68 -22.91 24.85
C PHE A 59 7.33 -23.87 25.98
N ASN A 60 6.33 -23.53 26.75
CA ASN A 60 5.77 -24.37 27.80
C ASN A 60 4.23 -24.42 27.66
N GLY A 61 3.56 -25.22 28.46
CA GLY A 61 2.12 -25.39 28.40
C GLY A 61 1.30 -24.11 28.62
N THR A 62 1.92 -23.05 29.15
CA THR A 62 1.27 -21.75 29.37
C THR A 62 1.52 -20.77 28.21
N THR A 63 2.70 -20.85 27.58
CA THR A 63 3.13 -19.89 26.54
C THR A 63 2.84 -20.38 25.11
N GLY A 64 2.17 -21.53 24.98
CA GLY A 64 1.87 -22.15 23.69
C GLY A 64 2.96 -23.11 23.23
N GLY A 65 2.82 -23.68 22.09
CA GLY A 65 3.68 -24.74 21.57
C GLY A 65 3.93 -24.71 20.08
N GLY A 66 3.62 -23.62 19.39
CA GLY A 66 4.00 -23.49 17.99
C GLY A 66 2.84 -23.60 16.98
N GLY A 67 3.10 -24.16 15.82
CA GLY A 67 2.39 -24.00 14.56
C GLY A 67 0.98 -24.55 14.39
N GLY A 68 0.26 -24.86 15.47
CA GLY A 68 -1.10 -25.40 15.42
C GLY A 68 -1.15 -26.88 14.96
N GLN A 69 -2.34 -27.36 14.65
CA GLN A 69 -2.53 -28.72 14.17
C GLN A 69 -1.79 -28.91 12.82
N GLY A 70 -1.01 -29.99 12.70
CA GLY A 70 -0.21 -30.28 11.53
C GLY A 70 1.03 -29.42 11.36
N ASN A 71 1.33 -28.52 12.32
CA ASN A 71 2.46 -27.60 12.28
C ASN A 71 2.50 -26.73 11.00
N ASN A 72 1.34 -26.35 10.50
CA ASN A 72 1.23 -25.58 9.24
C ASN A 72 1.56 -24.08 9.39
N CYS A 73 1.51 -23.54 10.60
CA CYS A 73 1.77 -22.14 10.85
C CYS A 73 3.20 -21.89 11.35
N LYS A 74 3.97 -21.06 10.62
CA LYS A 74 5.25 -20.53 11.05
C LYS A 74 5.10 -19.03 11.24
N SER A 75 5.66 -18.47 12.33
CA SER A 75 5.54 -17.03 12.58
C SER A 75 6.73 -16.45 13.32
N LEU A 76 6.97 -15.17 13.06
CA LEU A 76 7.77 -14.27 13.89
C LEU A 76 6.79 -13.25 14.47
N THR A 77 6.61 -13.25 15.78
CA THR A 77 5.64 -12.37 16.45
C THR A 77 6.33 -11.57 17.53
N SER A 78 6.17 -10.26 17.49
CA SER A 78 6.70 -9.34 18.50
C SER A 78 5.85 -9.36 19.77
N ARG A 79 6.39 -8.82 20.87
CA ARG A 79 5.69 -8.68 22.16
C ARG A 79 4.32 -7.99 22.04
N THR A 80 4.16 -7.06 21.12
CA THR A 80 2.91 -6.32 20.92
C THR A 80 1.96 -6.96 19.91
N GLY A 81 2.34 -8.10 19.30
CA GLY A 81 1.51 -8.84 18.36
C GLY A 81 1.74 -8.51 16.87
N SER A 82 2.71 -7.63 16.53
CA SER A 82 3.10 -7.47 15.12
C SER A 82 3.73 -8.77 14.62
N THR A 83 3.32 -9.25 13.45
CA THR A 83 3.65 -10.61 13.01
C THR A 83 4.02 -10.72 11.54
N LEU A 84 4.96 -11.60 11.24
CA LEU A 84 5.13 -12.24 9.94
C LEU A 84 4.68 -13.70 10.10
N LYS A 85 3.68 -14.12 9.34
CA LYS A 85 3.11 -15.48 9.38
C LYS A 85 3.19 -16.13 8.01
N LEU A 86 3.56 -17.42 8.02
CA LEU A 86 3.55 -18.29 6.86
C LEU A 86 2.60 -19.46 7.17
N ASP A 87 1.67 -19.75 6.27
CA ASP A 87 0.69 -20.82 6.43
C ASP A 87 0.84 -21.86 5.32
N ASP A 88 1.45 -22.99 5.65
CA ASP A 88 1.75 -24.06 4.69
C ASP A 88 0.48 -24.79 4.18
N SER A 89 -0.65 -24.68 4.90
CA SER A 89 -1.89 -25.33 4.48
C SER A 89 -2.59 -24.60 3.34
N THR A 90 -2.40 -23.29 3.26
CA THR A 90 -3.04 -22.40 2.27
C THR A 90 -2.06 -21.74 1.33
N GLY A 91 -0.75 -21.76 1.67
CA GLY A 91 0.28 -20.99 0.98
C GLY A 91 0.20 -19.49 1.31
N ASN A 92 -0.56 -19.07 2.30
CA ASN A 92 -0.72 -17.68 2.70
C ASN A 92 0.54 -17.14 3.39
N VAL A 93 0.91 -15.90 3.03
CA VAL A 93 1.94 -15.12 3.73
C VAL A 93 1.30 -13.82 4.22
N LEU A 94 1.47 -13.51 5.51
CA LEU A 94 0.89 -12.34 6.16
C LEU A 94 1.97 -11.55 6.89
N LEU A 95 2.04 -10.25 6.61
CA LEU A 95 2.74 -9.27 7.43
C LEU A 95 1.70 -8.32 8.01
N ALA A 96 1.54 -8.29 9.33
CA ALA A 96 0.52 -7.50 10.00
C ALA A 96 1.10 -6.72 11.19
N ASP A 97 0.50 -5.58 11.47
CA ASP A 97 0.76 -4.81 12.68
C ASP A 97 0.07 -5.45 13.91
N LYS A 98 0.26 -4.85 15.07
CA LYS A 98 -0.32 -5.34 16.33
C LYS A 98 -1.85 -5.41 16.35
N THR A 99 -2.54 -4.66 15.49
CA THR A 99 -4.01 -4.65 15.41
C THR A 99 -4.54 -5.75 14.50
N GLY A 100 -3.70 -6.29 13.62
CA GLY A 100 -4.07 -7.23 12.58
C GLY A 100 -4.90 -6.62 11.44
N GLN A 101 -5.10 -5.31 11.44
CA GLN A 101 -5.94 -4.59 10.48
C GLN A 101 -5.12 -3.87 9.39
N ASN A 102 -3.89 -3.47 9.72
CA ASN A 102 -2.94 -2.93 8.76
C ASN A 102 -2.01 -4.06 8.33
N LEU A 103 -2.12 -4.48 7.08
CA LEU A 103 -1.47 -5.72 6.64
C LEU A 103 -1.07 -5.71 5.15
N ILE A 104 -0.12 -6.58 4.84
CA ILE A 104 0.15 -7.07 3.48
C ILE A 104 -0.02 -8.57 3.52
N SER A 105 -0.84 -9.13 2.63
CA SER A 105 -1.04 -10.57 2.52
C SER A 105 -0.94 -11.07 1.08
N PHE A 106 -0.45 -12.31 0.97
CA PHE A 106 -0.45 -13.11 -0.26
C PHE A 106 -1.35 -14.30 0.02
N ASP A 107 -2.38 -14.50 -0.77
CA ASP A 107 -3.40 -15.53 -0.50
C ASP A 107 -3.03 -16.96 -0.96
N GLY A 108 -1.85 -17.12 -1.56
CA GLY A 108 -1.44 -18.39 -2.17
C GLY A 108 -2.09 -18.69 -3.53
N ASN A 109 -2.99 -17.81 -4.03
CA ASN A 109 -3.75 -17.95 -5.28
C ASN A 109 -3.60 -16.75 -6.22
N ASN A 110 -2.38 -16.16 -6.26
CA ASN A 110 -1.99 -15.03 -7.12
C ASN A 110 -2.60 -13.67 -6.74
N THR A 111 -3.11 -13.48 -5.51
CA THR A 111 -3.59 -12.18 -5.02
C THR A 111 -2.67 -11.61 -3.97
N VAL A 112 -2.36 -10.32 -4.08
CA VAL A 112 -1.69 -9.53 -3.06
C VAL A 112 -2.66 -8.46 -2.56
N THR A 113 -2.89 -8.43 -1.26
CA THR A 113 -3.72 -7.41 -0.61
C THR A 113 -2.86 -6.51 0.26
N VAL A 114 -2.99 -5.20 0.09
CA VAL A 114 -2.48 -4.18 1.00
C VAL A 114 -3.68 -3.50 1.65
N SER A 115 -3.80 -3.59 2.95
CA SER A 115 -4.95 -3.05 3.70
C SER A 115 -4.49 -2.20 4.86
N ALA A 116 -5.18 -1.09 5.07
CA ALA A 116 -5.02 -0.24 6.24
C ALA A 116 -6.37 0.36 6.63
N VAL A 117 -6.60 0.56 7.93
CA VAL A 117 -7.88 1.11 8.44
C VAL A 117 -8.08 2.56 8.03
N THR A 118 -7.01 3.33 7.95
CA THR A 118 -7.11 4.79 7.75
C THR A 118 -6.50 5.20 6.42
N ASN A 119 -5.22 4.92 6.17
CA ASN A 119 -4.51 5.45 5.02
C ASN A 119 -3.54 4.44 4.43
N ILE A 120 -3.42 4.43 3.10
CA ILE A 120 -2.33 3.79 2.37
C ILE A 120 -1.59 4.89 1.60
N HIS A 121 -0.29 5.03 1.83
CA HIS A 121 0.59 5.97 1.14
C HIS A 121 1.68 5.24 0.38
N LEU A 122 1.77 5.51 -0.93
CA LEU A 122 2.90 5.16 -1.78
C LEU A 122 3.56 6.47 -2.19
N ASP A 123 4.74 6.75 -1.71
CA ASP A 123 5.41 8.06 -1.84
C ASP A 123 6.92 7.90 -2.06
N ASN A 124 7.47 8.67 -3.00
CA ASN A 124 8.91 8.75 -3.25
C ASN A 124 9.48 10.17 -3.00
N GLY A 125 8.73 11.06 -2.36
CA GLY A 125 9.09 12.45 -2.10
C GLY A 125 8.80 13.42 -3.26
N LYS A 126 8.49 12.93 -4.47
CA LYS A 126 8.16 13.74 -5.66
C LYS A 126 6.79 13.41 -6.25
N ALA A 127 6.37 12.16 -6.14
CA ALA A 127 5.07 11.68 -6.60
C ALA A 127 4.47 10.74 -5.57
N SER A 128 3.14 10.72 -5.44
CA SER A 128 2.45 9.89 -4.46
C SER A 128 1.10 9.38 -4.96
N ILE A 129 0.71 8.22 -4.45
CA ILE A 129 -0.66 7.71 -4.47
C ILE A 129 -1.10 7.59 -3.02
N LYS A 130 -2.20 8.23 -2.66
CA LYS A 130 -2.76 8.24 -1.32
C LYS A 130 -4.20 7.75 -1.37
N ILE A 131 -4.54 6.78 -0.53
CA ILE A 131 -5.92 6.34 -0.28
C ILE A 131 -6.24 6.76 1.15
N GLU A 132 -7.25 7.60 1.33
CA GLU A 132 -7.62 8.18 2.63
C GLU A 132 -9.14 8.38 2.68
N GLY A 133 -9.81 7.76 3.65
CA GLY A 133 -11.28 7.71 3.67
C GLY A 133 -11.80 7.20 2.32
N ASP A 134 -12.71 7.94 1.70
CA ASP A 134 -13.33 7.60 0.42
C ASP A 134 -12.61 8.24 -0.79
N THR A 135 -11.37 8.72 -0.62
CA THR A 135 -10.65 9.47 -1.66
C THR A 135 -9.37 8.77 -2.08
N ILE A 136 -9.15 8.70 -3.40
CA ILE A 136 -7.86 8.33 -3.99
C ILE A 136 -7.25 9.58 -4.62
N THR A 137 -6.07 9.98 -4.16
CA THR A 137 -5.30 11.11 -4.71
C THR A 137 -4.04 10.60 -5.39
N ILE A 138 -3.83 10.98 -6.66
CA ILE A 138 -2.61 10.74 -7.40
C ILE A 138 -1.95 12.10 -7.66
N LYS A 139 -0.73 12.30 -7.17
CA LYS A 139 0.00 13.58 -7.29
C LYS A 139 1.39 13.34 -7.86
N ALA A 140 1.71 14.02 -8.95
CA ALA A 140 3.03 14.04 -9.57
C ALA A 140 3.18 15.28 -10.46
N ASN A 141 4.40 15.61 -10.91
CA ASN A 141 4.60 16.61 -11.96
C ASN A 141 3.98 16.19 -13.30
N THR A 142 4.03 14.89 -13.61
CA THR A 142 3.41 14.30 -14.80
C THR A 142 2.73 13.00 -14.41
N ILE A 143 1.49 12.81 -14.82
CA ILE A 143 0.74 11.57 -14.68
C ILE A 143 0.45 11.04 -16.09
N CYS A 144 0.99 9.86 -16.41
CA CYS A 144 0.71 9.17 -17.67
C CYS A 144 -0.22 8.00 -17.39
N ILE A 145 -1.36 7.96 -18.11
CA ILE A 145 -2.32 6.85 -18.06
C ILE A 145 -2.39 6.29 -19.48
N ASP A 146 -1.73 5.15 -19.69
CA ASP A 146 -1.59 4.52 -21.00
C ASP A 146 -2.26 3.14 -20.98
N GLY A 147 -3.33 3.01 -21.75
CA GLY A 147 -4.07 1.76 -21.90
C GLY A 147 -3.87 1.19 -23.30
N ALA A 148 -3.27 0.01 -23.43
CA ALA A 148 -3.01 -0.63 -24.73
C ALA A 148 -4.27 -0.85 -25.59
N THR A 149 -5.43 -1.03 -24.97
CA THR A 149 -6.71 -1.22 -25.66
C THR A 149 -7.68 -0.07 -25.41
N SER A 150 -7.82 0.34 -24.14
CA SER A 150 -8.70 1.45 -23.74
C SER A 150 -8.30 2.02 -22.38
N THR A 151 -8.60 3.29 -22.17
CA THR A 151 -8.59 3.94 -20.85
C THR A 151 -9.99 4.49 -20.61
N THR A 152 -10.62 4.09 -19.50
CA THR A 152 -11.97 4.52 -19.14
C THR A 152 -11.93 5.36 -17.87
N CYS A 153 -12.57 6.54 -17.92
CA CYS A 153 -12.85 7.38 -16.74
C CYS A 153 -14.37 7.51 -16.63
N GLN A 154 -14.93 7.00 -15.55
CA GLN A 154 -16.39 6.91 -15.36
C GLN A 154 -16.76 7.40 -13.96
N SER A 155 -17.85 8.17 -13.85
CA SER A 155 -18.52 8.51 -12.58
C SER A 155 -19.90 7.85 -12.50
N GLY A 156 -20.56 7.93 -11.33
CA GLY A 156 -21.93 7.43 -11.13
C GLY A 156 -22.99 8.18 -11.94
N GLU A 157 -24.25 7.75 -11.88
CA GLU A 157 -25.34 8.29 -12.72
C GLU A 157 -25.66 9.78 -12.50
N ASN A 158 -25.40 10.32 -11.30
CA ASN A 158 -25.69 11.71 -10.96
C ASN A 158 -24.43 12.53 -10.63
N GLU A 159 -23.28 12.08 -11.11
CA GLU A 159 -21.99 12.65 -10.77
C GLU A 159 -21.23 13.11 -12.01
N SER A 160 -20.17 13.86 -11.84
CA SER A 160 -19.41 14.44 -12.94
C SER A 160 -17.96 13.97 -12.97
N VAL A 161 -17.40 13.86 -14.16
CA VAL A 161 -15.96 13.84 -14.39
C VAL A 161 -15.52 15.27 -14.69
N VAL A 162 -14.72 15.88 -13.82
CA VAL A 162 -14.24 17.25 -13.96
C VAL A 162 -12.77 17.25 -14.34
N ILE A 163 -12.41 17.91 -15.42
CA ILE A 163 -11.04 18.13 -15.86
C ILE A 163 -10.76 19.62 -15.82
N THR A 164 -9.85 20.07 -14.94
CA THR A 164 -9.50 21.47 -14.77
C THR A 164 -8.01 21.66 -15.01
N SER A 165 -7.65 22.68 -15.80
CA SER A 165 -6.27 23.05 -16.08
C SER A 165 -6.13 24.58 -16.03
N GLY A 166 -5.01 25.07 -15.49
CA GLY A 166 -4.68 26.50 -15.50
C GLY A 166 -4.18 27.01 -16.85
N THR A 167 -3.75 26.11 -17.75
CA THR A 167 -3.15 26.49 -19.04
C THR A 167 -3.92 25.98 -20.26
N GLY A 168 -4.48 24.80 -20.21
CA GLY A 168 -5.24 24.21 -21.29
C GLY A 168 -5.53 22.72 -21.10
N VAL A 169 -6.51 22.23 -21.82
CA VAL A 169 -6.85 20.80 -21.94
C VAL A 169 -6.87 20.47 -23.44
N ASP A 170 -5.96 19.62 -23.88
CA ASP A 170 -5.88 19.15 -25.26
C ASP A 170 -6.49 17.75 -25.35
N ILE A 171 -7.47 17.57 -26.23
CA ILE A 171 -8.10 16.29 -26.55
C ILE A 171 -7.82 15.97 -28.01
N GLN A 172 -7.02 14.96 -28.29
CA GLN A 172 -6.61 14.58 -29.65
C GLN A 172 -6.93 13.11 -29.91
N GLY A 173 -7.38 12.79 -31.11
CA GLY A 173 -7.68 11.44 -31.53
C GLY A 173 -8.14 11.41 -32.99
N ALA A 174 -8.13 10.23 -33.62
CA ALA A 174 -8.67 10.04 -34.97
C ALA A 174 -10.16 10.37 -35.00
N ASN A 175 -10.90 10.03 -33.96
CA ASN A 175 -12.29 10.41 -33.76
C ASN A 175 -12.51 10.85 -32.30
N ILE A 176 -13.23 11.94 -32.12
CA ILE A 176 -13.68 12.44 -30.84
C ILE A 176 -15.21 12.50 -30.87
N ASN A 177 -15.86 11.66 -30.05
CA ASN A 177 -17.32 11.62 -29.94
C ASN A 177 -17.74 12.20 -28.60
N ALA A 178 -18.57 13.25 -28.61
CA ALA A 178 -19.24 13.79 -27.45
C ALA A 178 -20.73 13.53 -27.56
N ILE A 179 -21.29 12.66 -26.73
CA ILE A 179 -22.69 12.26 -26.75
C ILE A 179 -23.31 12.56 -25.38
N ALA A 180 -24.38 13.32 -25.35
CA ALA A 180 -25.15 13.58 -24.14
C ALA A 180 -26.62 13.20 -24.33
N LYS A 181 -27.27 12.68 -23.29
CA LYS A 181 -28.70 12.40 -23.25
C LYS A 181 -29.56 13.68 -23.24
N SER A 182 -28.99 14.80 -22.77
CA SER A 182 -29.69 16.07 -22.65
C SER A 182 -28.94 17.18 -23.38
N ASN A 183 -27.89 17.75 -22.84
CA ASN A 183 -27.21 18.92 -23.38
C ASN A 183 -25.71 18.70 -23.57
N ILE A 184 -25.16 19.27 -24.64
CA ILE A 184 -23.73 19.52 -24.81
C ILE A 184 -23.56 21.03 -24.86
N GLU A 185 -22.87 21.62 -23.88
CA GLU A 185 -22.55 23.04 -23.87
C GLU A 185 -21.05 23.22 -24.17
N VAL A 186 -20.76 24.09 -25.14
CA VAL A 186 -19.38 24.52 -25.46
C VAL A 186 -19.32 26.02 -25.30
N SER A 187 -18.70 26.48 -24.22
CA SER A 187 -18.61 27.91 -23.88
C SER A 187 -17.15 28.34 -23.80
N GLY A 188 -16.80 29.43 -24.46
CA GLY A 188 -15.48 30.04 -24.42
C GLY A 188 -15.57 31.50 -24.03
N GLY A 189 -14.80 31.93 -23.02
CA GLY A 189 -14.82 33.30 -22.51
C GLY A 189 -14.40 34.36 -23.55
N SER A 190 -13.57 33.98 -24.52
CA SER A 190 -13.12 34.90 -25.61
C SER A 190 -13.50 34.39 -26.99
N LYS A 191 -13.32 33.11 -27.26
CA LYS A 191 -13.55 32.52 -28.58
C LYS A 191 -13.81 31.03 -28.51
N SER A 192 -14.79 30.56 -29.27
CA SER A 192 -14.97 29.15 -29.63
C SER A 192 -14.82 28.99 -31.14
N THR A 193 -14.04 28.03 -31.61
CA THR A 193 -13.79 27.82 -33.03
C THR A 193 -14.04 26.36 -33.40
N LEU A 194 -14.87 26.15 -34.44
CA LEU A 194 -15.02 24.88 -35.15
C LEU A 194 -14.35 25.08 -36.51
N SER A 195 -13.34 24.30 -36.85
CA SER A 195 -12.64 24.40 -38.14
C SER A 195 -12.38 22.99 -38.68
N SER A 196 -12.89 22.75 -39.89
CA SER A 196 -12.69 21.51 -40.64
C SER A 196 -12.95 21.77 -42.12
N PRO A 197 -12.51 20.89 -43.06
CA PRO A 197 -12.88 20.98 -44.48
C PRO A 197 -14.39 20.93 -44.67
N SER A 198 -15.14 20.30 -43.78
CA SER A 198 -16.60 20.26 -43.78
C SER A 198 -17.15 20.26 -42.38
N THR A 199 -18.00 21.19 -42.02
CA THR A 199 -18.72 21.27 -40.74
C THR A 199 -20.22 21.14 -41.03
N SER A 200 -20.90 20.16 -40.40
CA SER A 200 -22.35 19.99 -40.49
C SER A 200 -22.98 20.24 -39.12
N ILE A 201 -24.01 21.04 -39.08
CA ILE A 201 -24.84 21.31 -37.91
C ILE A 201 -26.28 20.96 -38.28
N ASN A 202 -26.81 19.87 -37.70
CA ASN A 202 -28.15 19.39 -37.95
C ASN A 202 -28.96 19.38 -36.68
N GLY A 203 -30.20 19.84 -36.75
CA GLY A 203 -31.15 19.77 -35.64
C GLY A 203 -32.51 19.27 -36.18
N ASP A 204 -33.18 18.42 -35.43
CA ASP A 204 -34.54 17.99 -35.73
C ASP A 204 -35.58 19.07 -35.45
N GLY A 205 -35.19 20.14 -34.76
CA GLY A 205 -35.95 21.34 -34.46
C GLY A 205 -35.20 22.58 -34.96
N ASP A 206 -35.14 23.61 -34.12
CA ASP A 206 -34.51 24.88 -34.46
C ASP A 206 -32.98 24.84 -34.34
N VAL A 207 -32.31 25.41 -35.35
CA VAL A 207 -30.90 25.81 -35.23
C VAL A 207 -30.86 27.34 -35.17
N THR A 208 -30.58 27.88 -33.97
CA THR A 208 -30.53 29.32 -33.74
C THR A 208 -29.10 29.83 -33.70
N ILE A 209 -28.77 30.83 -34.52
CA ILE A 209 -27.49 31.50 -34.56
C ILE A 209 -27.72 32.98 -34.23
N THR A 210 -27.23 33.47 -33.09
CA THR A 210 -27.36 34.87 -32.67
C THR A 210 -25.99 35.47 -32.41
N GLY A 211 -25.83 36.75 -32.75
CA GLY A 211 -24.59 37.50 -32.50
C GLY A 211 -24.74 38.95 -32.90
N GLY A 212 -23.88 39.84 -32.40
CA GLY A 212 -23.83 41.23 -32.84
C GLY A 212 -23.51 41.40 -34.35
N LEU A 213 -22.80 40.45 -34.92
CA LEU A 213 -22.54 40.33 -36.37
C LEU A 213 -22.49 38.84 -36.73
N VAL A 214 -23.33 38.41 -37.61
CA VAL A 214 -23.32 37.07 -38.20
C VAL A 214 -22.87 37.19 -39.67
N LYS A 215 -21.71 36.58 -40.02
CA LYS A 215 -21.23 36.48 -41.39
C LYS A 215 -21.40 35.06 -41.88
N ILE A 216 -22.14 34.88 -42.94
CA ILE A 216 -22.37 33.61 -43.64
C ILE A 216 -21.85 33.81 -45.06
N ASN A 217 -20.86 33.07 -45.46
CA ASN A 217 -20.18 33.14 -46.74
C ASN A 217 -19.76 34.55 -47.23
N SER A 218 -18.50 34.77 -47.25
CA SER A 218 -17.91 35.90 -47.95
C SER A 218 -16.93 35.39 -48.99
#